data_383ca730a947cad89a30b8fdbfb650d0
#
_entry.id   383ca730a947cad89a30b8fdbfb650d0
#
_cell.length_a   1.000
_cell.length_b   1.000
_cell.length_c   1.000
_cell.angle_alpha   90.00
_cell.angle_beta   90.00
_cell.angle_gamma   90.00
#
_symmetry.space_group_name_H-M   'P 1'
#
loop_
_entity.id
_entity.type
_entity.pdbx_description
1 polymer ?
#
loop_
_entity_poly.entity_id
_entity_poly.type
_entity_poly.pdbx_seq_one_letter_code
_entity_poly.pdbx_strand_id
1 'polypeptide(L)'
;NNKVLFYFTADGRIDFRELVKDLASIFKTRIELRQVGVRDETKIMGGIGICGRPLCCHSYLSEFIPVSIKMAKEQNLSLNPTKISGVCGRLMCCLKNEEETYEVLNSKLPGIGDTVTTADGLRGEVHSVNVLRQTVKVIVVVDKDEKEIREYKVDQLKFKPRRKKGKGGEKQDEAELKKLEALEKREGKSRLNDK
;
A
#
# COMPACT_ATOMS: atom_id res chain seq x y z
N ASN A 1 26.61 14.12 -29.05
CA ASN A 1 25.61 13.06 -28.78
C ASN A 1 24.60 13.02 -29.94
N ASN A 2 24.80 12.07 -30.88
CA ASN A 2 23.98 11.99 -32.08
C ASN A 2 22.93 10.88 -31.94
N LYS A 3 22.11 10.90 -30.86
CA LYS A 3 21.02 9.96 -30.69
C LYS A 3 19.81 10.62 -30.07
N VAL A 4 18.64 10.19 -30.50
CA VAL A 4 17.33 10.54 -29.90
C VAL A 4 16.74 9.29 -29.25
N LEU A 5 16.32 9.42 -28.01
CA LEU A 5 15.74 8.35 -27.24
C LEU A 5 14.24 8.59 -27.06
N PHE A 6 13.43 7.66 -27.53
CA PHE A 6 11.99 7.67 -27.33
C PHE A 6 11.60 6.63 -26.28
N TYR A 7 10.78 7.04 -25.35
CA TYR A 7 10.14 6.15 -24.37
C TYR A 7 8.74 5.77 -24.86
N PHE A 8 8.38 4.51 -24.70
CA PHE A 8 7.05 4.03 -25.03
C PHE A 8 6.52 3.04 -23.98
N THR A 9 5.21 2.91 -23.91
CA THR A 9 4.50 1.90 -23.12
C THR A 9 3.77 0.96 -24.06
N ALA A 10 3.77 -0.34 -23.76
CA ALA A 10 3.05 -1.35 -24.51
C ALA A 10 2.75 -2.57 -23.64
N ASP A 11 1.59 -3.18 -23.85
CA ASP A 11 1.16 -4.40 -23.15
C ASP A 11 1.80 -5.68 -23.71
N GLY A 12 2.50 -5.57 -24.83
CA GLY A 12 3.13 -6.70 -25.51
C GLY A 12 4.31 -6.29 -26.39
N ARG A 13 4.79 -7.24 -27.16
CA ARG A 13 5.90 -7.01 -28.11
C ARG A 13 5.34 -6.37 -29.38
N ILE A 14 5.80 -5.15 -29.68
CA ILE A 14 5.42 -4.40 -30.90
C ILE A 14 6.62 -4.34 -31.84
N ASP A 15 6.37 -4.45 -33.15
CA ASP A 15 7.39 -4.27 -34.18
C ASP A 15 7.46 -2.79 -34.60
N PHE A 16 8.59 -2.17 -34.28
CA PHE A 16 8.85 -0.76 -34.58
C PHE A 16 9.81 -0.54 -35.74
N ARG A 17 10.11 -1.56 -36.55
CA ARG A 17 11.16 -1.46 -37.60
C ARG A 17 10.89 -0.36 -38.62
N GLU A 18 9.63 -0.22 -39.06
CA GLU A 18 9.23 0.83 -39.99
C GLU A 18 9.27 2.20 -39.33
N LEU A 19 8.67 2.32 -38.14
CA LEU A 19 8.70 3.57 -37.39
C LEU A 19 10.11 4.08 -37.11
N VAL A 20 11.05 3.18 -36.79
CA VAL A 20 12.47 3.57 -36.56
C VAL A 20 13.11 4.11 -37.85
N LYS A 21 12.81 3.51 -39.03
CA LYS A 21 13.31 4.01 -40.33
C LYS A 21 12.77 5.40 -40.62
N ASP A 22 11.47 5.61 -40.41
CA ASP A 22 10.83 6.90 -40.67
C ASP A 22 11.38 7.99 -39.72
N LEU A 23 11.48 7.68 -38.43
CA LEU A 23 12.09 8.59 -37.45
C LEU A 23 13.55 8.91 -37.79
N ALA A 24 14.33 7.93 -38.20
CA ALA A 24 15.73 8.13 -38.61
C ALA A 24 15.84 9.00 -39.87
N SER A 25 14.88 8.87 -40.81
CA SER A 25 14.83 9.70 -42.03
C SER A 25 14.53 11.15 -41.73
N ILE A 26 13.64 11.41 -40.72
CA ILE A 26 13.24 12.76 -40.32
C ILE A 26 14.33 13.43 -39.47
N PHE A 27 14.77 12.74 -38.42
CA PHE A 27 15.73 13.31 -37.46
C PHE A 27 17.17 13.23 -37.88
N LYS A 28 17.52 12.43 -38.91
CA LYS A 28 18.86 12.17 -39.41
C LYS A 28 19.88 11.82 -38.32
N THR A 29 19.40 11.12 -37.29
CA THR A 29 20.17 10.72 -36.13
C THR A 29 19.84 9.28 -35.75
N ARG A 30 20.68 8.67 -34.89
CA ARG A 30 20.39 7.34 -34.34
C ARG A 30 19.17 7.39 -33.44
N ILE A 31 18.18 6.55 -33.69
CA ILE A 31 16.96 6.42 -32.92
C ILE A 31 17.11 5.22 -31.97
N GLU A 32 16.86 5.43 -30.69
CA GLU A 32 16.75 4.38 -29.68
C GLU A 32 15.33 4.40 -29.12
N LEU A 33 14.66 3.24 -29.11
CA LEU A 33 13.37 3.05 -28.48
C LEU A 33 13.56 2.28 -27.17
N ARG A 34 12.98 2.78 -26.08
CA ARG A 34 13.03 2.13 -24.77
C ARG A 34 11.63 1.97 -24.20
N GLN A 35 11.26 0.72 -23.97
CA GLN A 35 10.01 0.45 -23.23
C GLN A 35 10.20 0.80 -21.76
N VAL A 36 9.21 1.52 -21.20
CA VAL A 36 9.15 1.87 -19.79
C VAL A 36 7.97 1.18 -19.12
N GLY A 37 8.12 0.86 -17.85
CA GLY A 37 7.02 0.32 -17.06
C GLY A 37 6.03 1.42 -16.62
N VAL A 38 4.81 1.03 -16.26
CA VAL A 38 3.73 1.94 -15.84
C VAL A 38 4.13 2.89 -14.69
N ARG A 39 5.01 2.45 -13.80
CA ARG A 39 5.50 3.31 -12.71
C ARG A 39 6.52 4.32 -13.21
N ASP A 40 7.37 3.94 -14.14
CA ASP A 40 8.39 4.83 -14.71
C ASP A 40 7.73 5.90 -15.59
N GLU A 41 6.69 5.52 -16.35
CA GLU A 41 5.83 6.47 -17.05
C GLU A 41 5.22 7.48 -16.07
N THR A 42 4.56 7.00 -15.00
CA THR A 42 3.97 7.83 -13.96
C THR A 42 5.03 8.73 -13.29
N LYS A 43 6.26 8.22 -13.09
CA LYS A 43 7.38 8.98 -12.53
C LYS A 43 7.79 10.13 -13.45
N ILE A 44 7.82 9.91 -14.77
CA ILE A 44 8.19 10.93 -15.75
C ILE A 44 7.10 12.00 -15.83
N MET A 45 5.83 11.60 -15.92
CA MET A 45 4.70 12.51 -16.05
C MET A 45 4.43 13.30 -14.77
N GLY A 46 4.71 12.71 -13.60
CA GLY A 46 4.39 13.31 -12.31
C GLY A 46 2.90 13.28 -11.98
N GLY A 47 2.51 14.11 -11.02
CA GLY A 47 1.11 14.26 -10.61
C GLY A 47 0.94 14.27 -9.09
N ILE A 48 -0.33 14.22 -8.66
CA ILE A 48 -0.75 14.24 -7.25
C ILE A 48 -1.28 12.85 -6.86
N GLY A 49 -0.84 12.35 -5.73
CA GLY A 49 -1.33 11.09 -5.16
C GLY A 49 -2.70 11.24 -4.49
N ILE A 50 -3.32 10.13 -4.13
CA ILE A 50 -4.58 10.11 -3.36
C ILE A 50 -4.46 10.79 -1.98
N CYS A 51 -3.25 10.94 -1.46
CA CYS A 51 -2.93 11.67 -0.23
C CYS A 51 -2.84 13.19 -0.40
N GLY A 52 -3.06 13.73 -1.61
CA GLY A 52 -2.97 15.15 -1.93
C GLY A 52 -1.54 15.69 -2.05
N ARG A 53 -0.51 14.85 -1.97
CA ARG A 53 0.90 15.23 -2.14
C ARG A 53 1.41 14.86 -3.54
N PRO A 54 2.50 15.50 -4.02
CA PRO A 54 3.20 15.05 -5.21
C PRO A 54 3.58 13.57 -5.11
N LEU A 55 3.58 12.88 -6.24
CA LEU A 55 3.88 11.44 -6.27
C LEU A 55 5.27 11.16 -5.68
N CYS A 56 5.37 10.20 -4.77
CA CYS A 56 6.62 9.80 -4.11
C CYS A 56 7.69 9.41 -5.15
N CYS A 57 7.30 8.67 -6.19
CA CYS A 57 8.20 8.26 -7.26
C CYS A 57 8.72 9.43 -8.10
N HIS A 58 7.94 10.51 -8.24
CA HIS A 58 8.35 11.70 -8.96
C HIS A 58 9.24 12.62 -8.10
N SER A 59 9.01 12.66 -6.79
CA SER A 59 9.68 13.61 -5.88
C SER A 59 10.97 13.06 -5.27
N TYR A 60 10.90 12.08 -4.37
CA TYR A 60 12.05 11.65 -3.57
C TYR A 60 12.39 10.16 -3.66
N LEU A 61 11.39 9.30 -4.02
CA LEU A 61 11.59 7.86 -4.00
C LEU A 61 12.18 7.39 -5.33
N SER A 62 13.48 7.10 -5.35
CA SER A 62 14.22 6.64 -6.55
C SER A 62 14.26 5.13 -6.66
N GLU A 63 14.32 4.41 -5.53
CA GLU A 63 14.43 2.96 -5.47
C GLU A 63 13.11 2.31 -5.08
N PHE A 64 12.79 1.19 -5.74
CA PHE A 64 11.52 0.49 -5.54
C PHE A 64 11.76 -0.95 -5.09
N ILE A 65 11.36 -1.23 -3.87
CA ILE A 65 11.35 -2.56 -3.29
C ILE A 65 9.95 -3.16 -3.49
N PRO A 66 9.81 -4.47 -3.68
CA PRO A 66 8.51 -5.13 -3.76
C PRO A 66 7.62 -4.81 -2.55
N VAL A 67 6.37 -4.44 -2.83
CA VAL A 67 5.36 -4.12 -1.82
C VAL A 67 4.40 -5.29 -1.66
N SER A 68 4.06 -5.62 -0.43
CA SER A 68 3.10 -6.69 -0.11
C SER A 68 1.81 -6.13 0.51
N ILE A 69 0.71 -6.87 0.36
CA ILE A 69 -0.57 -6.52 0.99
C ILE A 69 -0.48 -6.59 2.52
N LYS A 70 0.44 -7.39 3.06
CA LYS A 70 0.72 -7.46 4.49
C LYS A 70 1.09 -6.07 5.06
N MET A 71 1.89 -5.29 4.33
CA MET A 71 2.24 -3.91 4.73
C MET A 71 1.02 -3.01 4.84
N ALA A 72 0.04 -3.16 3.94
CA ALA A 72 -1.23 -2.41 4.01
C ALA A 72 -2.05 -2.80 5.25
N LYS A 73 -2.10 -4.09 5.61
CA LYS A 73 -2.75 -4.55 6.85
C LYS A 73 -2.07 -3.99 8.10
N GLU A 74 -0.75 -4.00 8.14
CA GLU A 74 0.03 -3.46 9.28
C GLU A 74 -0.15 -1.96 9.46
N GLN A 75 -0.46 -1.24 8.37
CA GLN A 75 -0.78 0.19 8.37
C GLN A 75 -2.28 0.48 8.56
N ASN A 76 -3.09 -0.54 8.91
CA ASN A 76 -4.54 -0.42 9.09
C ASN A 76 -5.29 0.18 7.88
N LEU A 77 -4.78 -0.05 6.67
CA LEU A 77 -5.47 0.38 5.45
C LEU A 77 -6.53 -0.63 5.03
N SER A 78 -7.62 -0.11 4.49
CA SER A 78 -8.63 -0.95 3.86
C SER A 78 -8.01 -1.71 2.68
N LEU A 79 -8.24 -3.03 2.60
CA LEU A 79 -7.72 -3.88 1.53
C LEU A 79 -8.48 -3.72 0.19
N ASN A 80 -9.20 -2.62 0.03
CA ASN A 80 -9.82 -2.30 -1.25
C ASN A 80 -8.72 -1.93 -2.27
N PRO A 81 -8.62 -2.62 -3.41
CA PRO A 81 -7.63 -2.36 -4.45
C PRO A 81 -7.55 -0.89 -4.86
N THR A 82 -8.69 -0.20 -4.96
CA THR A 82 -8.73 1.23 -5.33
C THR A 82 -8.08 2.14 -4.29
N LYS A 83 -7.99 1.72 -3.03
CA LYS A 83 -7.40 2.50 -1.94
C LYS A 83 -5.94 2.18 -1.67
N ILE A 84 -5.48 0.98 -2.03
CA ILE A 84 -4.09 0.55 -1.83
C ILE A 84 -3.24 0.62 -3.09
N SER A 85 -3.86 0.86 -4.26
CA SER A 85 -3.16 1.07 -5.52
C SER A 85 -2.81 2.54 -5.74
N GLY A 86 -1.62 2.78 -6.25
CA GLY A 86 -1.19 4.10 -6.68
C GLY A 86 -1.75 4.48 -8.05
N VAL A 87 -1.47 5.71 -8.49
CA VAL A 87 -1.87 6.22 -9.82
C VAL A 87 -1.35 5.33 -10.96
N CYS A 88 -0.20 4.68 -10.77
CA CYS A 88 0.38 3.74 -11.72
C CYS A 88 -0.31 2.37 -11.77
N GLY A 89 -1.42 2.14 -11.02
CA GLY A 89 -2.13 0.87 -10.96
C GLY A 89 -1.44 -0.23 -10.15
N ARG A 90 -0.23 -0.01 -9.62
CA ARG A 90 0.47 -0.94 -8.73
C ARG A 90 0.28 -0.54 -7.27
N LEU A 91 0.56 -1.48 -6.33
CA LEU A 91 0.53 -1.16 -4.90
C LEU A 91 1.38 0.08 -4.59
N MET A 92 0.87 0.93 -3.69
CA MET A 92 1.50 2.19 -3.32
C MET A 92 2.92 1.96 -2.75
N CYS A 93 3.91 2.63 -3.32
CA CYS A 93 5.31 2.53 -2.90
C CYS A 93 5.57 3.11 -1.50
N CYS A 94 4.74 4.06 -1.05
CA CYS A 94 4.82 4.62 0.31
C CYS A 94 4.57 3.57 1.40
N LEU A 95 3.82 2.50 1.12
CA LEU A 95 3.61 1.40 2.08
C LEU A 95 4.94 0.81 2.56
N LYS A 96 5.86 0.54 1.63
CA LYS A 96 7.19 0.04 1.99
C LYS A 96 8.05 1.10 2.65
N ASN A 97 7.98 2.33 2.17
CA ASN A 97 8.77 3.44 2.71
C ASN A 97 8.42 3.75 4.18
N GLU A 98 7.17 3.53 4.57
CA GLU A 98 6.67 3.82 5.92
C GLU A 98 6.64 2.57 6.84
N GLU A 99 6.92 1.37 6.30
CA GLU A 99 6.79 0.08 6.99
C GLU A 99 7.52 0.05 8.34
N GLU A 100 8.80 0.44 8.37
CA GLU A 100 9.61 0.40 9.58
C GLU A 100 9.04 1.29 10.68
N THR A 101 8.55 2.48 10.32
CA THR A 101 7.92 3.40 11.27
C THR A 101 6.65 2.78 11.88
N TYR A 102 5.81 2.19 11.03
CA TYR A 102 4.59 1.52 11.51
C TYR A 102 4.90 0.28 12.35
N GLU A 103 5.93 -0.50 12.01
CA GLU A 103 6.36 -1.66 12.79
C GLU A 103 6.78 -1.25 14.22
N VAL A 104 7.58 -0.19 14.35
CA VAL A 104 7.99 0.34 15.64
C VAL A 104 6.81 0.87 16.45
N LEU A 105 5.89 1.60 15.81
CA LEU A 105 4.72 2.16 16.46
C LEU A 105 3.72 1.07 16.88
N ASN A 106 3.49 0.08 16.02
CA ASN A 106 2.61 -1.06 16.31
C ASN A 106 3.12 -1.92 17.47
N SER A 107 4.43 -2.03 17.64
CA SER A 107 5.00 -2.81 18.74
C SER A 107 4.61 -2.28 20.13
N LYS A 108 4.24 -1.02 20.22
CA LYS A 108 3.82 -0.33 21.45
C LYS A 108 2.32 -0.40 21.71
N LEU A 109 1.54 -0.99 20.78
CA LEU A 109 0.09 -0.99 20.80
C LEU A 109 -0.48 -2.37 21.11
N PRO A 110 -1.63 -2.46 21.82
CA PRO A 110 -2.36 -3.71 21.94
C PRO A 110 -2.98 -4.10 20.59
N GLY A 111 -3.27 -5.38 20.42
CA GLY A 111 -3.99 -5.88 19.25
C GLY A 111 -5.48 -5.60 19.30
N ILE A 112 -6.13 -5.57 18.14
CA ILE A 112 -7.61 -5.55 18.07
C ILE A 112 -8.12 -6.87 18.65
N GLY A 113 -9.13 -6.78 19.54
CA GLY A 113 -9.67 -7.92 20.29
C GLY A 113 -8.90 -8.29 21.57
N ASP A 114 -7.78 -7.62 21.87
CA ASP A 114 -7.05 -7.85 23.12
C ASP A 114 -7.82 -7.24 24.31
N THR A 115 -7.77 -7.92 25.45
CA THR A 115 -8.32 -7.38 26.70
C THR A 115 -7.31 -6.45 27.35
N VAL A 116 -7.74 -5.22 27.66
CA VAL A 116 -6.94 -4.19 28.29
C VAL A 116 -7.63 -3.69 29.57
N THR A 117 -6.82 -3.17 30.50
CA THR A 117 -7.32 -2.49 31.69
C THR A 117 -7.05 -1.00 31.52
N THR A 118 -8.10 -0.19 31.62
CA THR A 118 -8.01 1.27 31.50
C THR A 118 -7.45 1.90 32.79
N ALA A 119 -7.02 3.18 32.73
CA ALA A 119 -6.60 3.93 33.89
C ALA A 119 -7.66 4.00 35.00
N ASP A 120 -8.94 3.98 34.60
CA ASP A 120 -10.10 4.00 35.48
C ASP A 120 -10.35 2.63 36.17
N GLY A 121 -9.49 1.64 35.93
CA GLY A 121 -9.62 0.30 36.48
C GLY A 121 -10.64 -0.60 35.79
N LEU A 122 -11.30 -0.12 34.74
CA LEU A 122 -12.28 -0.89 33.97
C LEU A 122 -11.58 -1.84 33.00
N ARG A 123 -12.16 -3.01 32.83
CA ARG A 123 -11.70 -3.97 31.80
C ARG A 123 -12.51 -3.76 30.54
N GLY A 124 -11.83 -3.75 29.40
CA GLY A 124 -12.46 -3.59 28.09
C GLY A 124 -11.71 -4.35 27.01
N GLU A 125 -12.34 -4.47 25.85
CA GLU A 125 -11.82 -5.08 24.65
C GLU A 125 -11.44 -4.01 23.64
N VAL A 126 -10.28 -4.16 23.00
CA VAL A 126 -9.79 -3.24 21.98
C VAL A 126 -10.65 -3.35 20.72
N HIS A 127 -11.38 -2.30 20.39
CA HIS A 127 -12.20 -2.22 19.18
C HIS A 127 -11.39 -1.75 17.97
N SER A 128 -10.63 -0.68 18.10
CA SER A 128 -9.79 -0.14 17.03
C SER A 128 -8.57 0.58 17.57
N VAL A 129 -7.55 0.69 16.74
CA VAL A 129 -6.25 1.26 17.12
C VAL A 129 -5.86 2.32 16.10
N ASN A 130 -5.45 3.49 16.56
CA ASN A 130 -4.85 4.52 15.72
C ASN A 130 -3.33 4.53 15.94
N VAL A 131 -2.60 3.98 14.98
CA VAL A 131 -1.15 3.77 15.12
C VAL A 131 -0.39 5.08 15.21
N LEU A 132 -0.73 6.08 14.39
CA LEU A 132 0.00 7.35 14.34
C LEU A 132 -0.27 8.24 15.55
N ARG A 133 -1.52 8.27 16.06
CA ARG A 133 -1.89 9.05 17.24
C ARG A 133 -1.61 8.32 18.54
N GLN A 134 -1.24 7.04 18.49
CA GLN A 134 -1.05 6.17 19.65
C GLN A 134 -2.28 6.19 20.58
N THR A 135 -3.48 6.15 19.97
CA THR A 135 -4.76 6.07 20.69
C THR A 135 -5.48 4.76 20.37
N VAL A 136 -6.23 4.27 21.34
CA VAL A 136 -6.95 3.00 21.27
C VAL A 136 -8.39 3.23 21.66
N LYS A 137 -9.34 2.77 20.85
CA LYS A 137 -10.74 2.74 21.20
C LYS A 137 -11.04 1.40 21.86
N VAL A 138 -11.52 1.46 23.08
CA VAL A 138 -11.83 0.30 23.93
C VAL A 138 -13.32 0.25 24.18
N ILE A 139 -13.91 -0.93 24.02
CA ILE A 139 -15.28 -1.22 24.46
C ILE A 139 -15.21 -1.56 25.94
N VAL A 140 -15.71 -0.68 26.77
CA VAL A 140 -15.73 -0.84 28.22
C VAL A 140 -17.15 -1.21 28.65
N VAL A 141 -17.28 -2.19 29.55
CA VAL A 141 -18.56 -2.52 30.18
C VAL A 141 -18.68 -1.68 31.45
N VAL A 142 -19.60 -0.74 31.45
CA VAL A 142 -19.82 0.18 32.56
C VAL A 142 -20.82 -0.40 33.55
N ASP A 143 -21.89 -1.03 33.05
CA ASP A 143 -22.90 -1.74 33.83
C ASP A 143 -23.30 -3.07 33.17
N LYS A 144 -24.13 -3.88 33.83
CA LYS A 144 -24.46 -5.26 33.42
C LYS A 144 -24.89 -5.43 31.97
N ASP A 145 -25.34 -4.36 31.27
CA ASP A 145 -25.77 -4.39 29.86
C ASP A 145 -25.30 -3.18 29.01
N GLU A 146 -24.62 -2.20 29.60
CA GLU A 146 -24.17 -1.01 28.83
C GLU A 146 -22.71 -1.10 28.44
N LYS A 147 -22.49 -1.13 27.11
CA LYS A 147 -21.16 -1.09 26.51
C LYS A 147 -20.89 0.29 25.92
N GLU A 148 -19.85 0.95 26.38
CA GLU A 148 -19.39 2.22 25.84
C GLU A 148 -18.08 2.09 25.09
N ILE A 149 -17.92 2.85 24.02
CA ILE A 149 -16.65 2.98 23.30
C ILE A 149 -15.97 4.25 23.82
N ARG A 150 -14.83 4.08 24.48
CA ARG A 150 -14.03 5.20 24.97
C ARG A 150 -12.65 5.17 24.30
N GLU A 151 -12.09 6.34 24.04
CA GLU A 151 -10.75 6.50 23.43
C GLU A 151 -9.75 6.83 24.55
N TYR A 152 -8.67 6.05 24.59
CA TYR A 152 -7.59 6.20 25.55
C TYR A 152 -6.24 6.32 24.84
N LYS A 153 -5.29 7.02 25.42
CA LYS A 153 -3.89 6.97 25.00
C LYS A 153 -3.25 5.66 25.48
N VAL A 154 -2.29 5.16 24.74
CA VAL A 154 -1.57 3.91 25.06
C VAL A 154 -1.01 3.91 26.47
N ASP A 155 -0.45 5.06 26.91
CA ASP A 155 0.14 5.23 28.24
C ASP A 155 -0.86 5.06 29.38
N GLN A 156 -2.16 5.17 29.10
CA GLN A 156 -3.26 5.02 30.06
C GLN A 156 -3.81 3.58 30.12
N LEU A 157 -3.27 2.68 29.31
CA LEU A 157 -3.73 1.31 29.22
C LEU A 157 -2.69 0.33 29.77
N LYS A 158 -3.16 -0.61 30.59
CA LYS A 158 -2.36 -1.75 31.03
C LYS A 158 -2.75 -2.98 30.22
N PHE A 159 -1.82 -3.50 29.44
CA PHE A 159 -2.00 -4.69 28.61
C PHE A 159 -0.73 -5.55 28.60
N LYS A 160 -0.88 -6.82 28.22
CA LYS A 160 0.28 -7.70 28.03
C LYS A 160 0.85 -7.46 26.63
N PRO A 161 2.17 -7.23 26.49
CA PRO A 161 2.77 -7.05 25.17
C PRO A 161 2.51 -8.27 24.29
N ARG A 162 2.16 -8.02 23.05
CA ARG A 162 1.81 -9.05 22.06
C ARG A 162 3.03 -9.94 21.83
N ARG A 163 2.95 -11.21 22.20
CA ARG A 163 3.93 -12.19 21.74
C ARG A 163 3.79 -12.30 20.23
N LYS A 164 4.90 -12.15 19.46
CA LYS A 164 4.91 -12.36 18.00
C LYS A 164 4.16 -13.67 17.73
N LYS A 165 3.01 -13.60 17.04
CA LYS A 165 2.27 -14.80 16.64
C LYS A 165 3.20 -15.66 15.81
N GLY A 166 3.49 -16.86 16.24
CA GLY A 166 4.21 -17.86 15.47
C GLY A 166 3.43 -18.19 14.19
N LYS A 167 4.13 -18.75 13.24
CA LYS A 167 3.78 -19.12 11.83
C LYS A 167 2.35 -19.62 11.49
N GLY A 168 1.42 -19.66 12.43
CA GLY A 168 0.04 -20.13 12.22
C GLY A 168 -0.88 -19.12 11.54
N GLY A 169 -0.58 -17.79 11.60
CA GLY A 169 -1.35 -16.75 10.95
C GLY A 169 -1.01 -16.57 9.45
N GLU A 170 0.17 -17.00 9.04
CA GLU A 170 0.67 -16.82 7.67
C GLU A 170 -0.15 -17.60 6.63
N LYS A 171 -0.68 -18.78 6.97
CA LYS A 171 -1.47 -19.61 6.03
C LYS A 171 -2.85 -19.03 5.69
N GLN A 172 -3.49 -18.34 6.63
CA GLN A 172 -4.77 -17.67 6.35
C GLN A 172 -4.54 -16.39 5.54
N ASP A 173 -3.48 -15.65 5.85
CA ASP A 173 -3.09 -14.47 5.11
C ASP A 173 -2.67 -14.79 3.66
N GLU A 174 -1.98 -15.91 3.42
CA GLU A 174 -1.64 -16.37 2.07
C GLU A 174 -2.86 -16.77 1.24
N ALA A 175 -3.88 -17.36 1.85
CA ALA A 175 -5.11 -17.73 1.15
C ALA A 175 -5.95 -16.50 0.75
N GLU A 176 -6.03 -15.48 1.62
CA GLU A 176 -6.65 -14.20 1.28
C GLU A 176 -5.84 -13.43 0.23
N LEU A 177 -4.51 -13.46 0.31
CA LEU A 177 -3.62 -12.86 -0.67
C LEU A 177 -3.86 -13.42 -2.07
N LYS A 178 -3.91 -14.75 -2.19
CA LYS A 178 -4.21 -15.43 -3.47
C LYS A 178 -5.58 -15.07 -4.02
N LYS A 179 -6.58 -14.87 -3.16
CA LYS A 179 -7.92 -14.42 -3.58
C LYS A 179 -7.89 -12.99 -4.10
N LEU A 180 -7.18 -12.09 -3.45
CA LEU A 180 -7.04 -10.68 -3.86
C LEU A 180 -6.25 -10.55 -5.15
N GLU A 181 -5.15 -11.28 -5.32
CA GLU A 181 -4.39 -11.33 -6.57
C GLU A 181 -5.21 -11.91 -7.74
N ALA A 182 -6.07 -12.89 -7.45
CA ALA A 182 -6.98 -13.45 -8.45
C ALA A 182 -8.06 -12.43 -8.87
N LEU A 183 -8.55 -11.60 -7.94
CA LEU A 183 -9.48 -10.51 -8.22
C LEU A 183 -8.83 -9.40 -9.04
N GLU A 184 -7.62 -8.98 -8.70
CA GLU A 184 -6.86 -7.98 -9.48
C GLU A 184 -6.61 -8.45 -10.93
N LYS A 185 -6.26 -9.73 -11.11
CA LYS A 185 -6.10 -10.33 -12.45
C LYS A 185 -7.41 -10.37 -13.25
N ARG A 186 -8.55 -10.51 -12.58
CA ARG A 186 -9.88 -10.50 -13.23
C ARG A 186 -10.29 -9.08 -13.62
N GLU A 187 -10.10 -8.11 -12.74
CA GLU A 187 -10.40 -6.69 -13.00
C GLU A 187 -9.47 -6.09 -14.06
N GLY A 188 -8.19 -6.46 -14.07
CA GLY A 188 -7.24 -6.07 -15.10
C GLY A 188 -7.61 -6.60 -16.50
N LYS A 189 -8.20 -7.80 -16.59
CA LYS A 189 -8.71 -8.37 -17.87
C LYS A 189 -10.03 -7.74 -18.31
N SER A 190 -10.90 -7.32 -17.39
CA SER A 190 -12.18 -6.69 -17.72
C SER A 190 -11.98 -5.32 -18.38
N ARG A 191 -11.02 -4.53 -17.96
CA ARG A 191 -10.70 -3.21 -18.56
C ARG A 191 -10.09 -3.29 -19.96
N LEU A 192 -9.57 -4.43 -20.36
CA LEU A 192 -8.99 -4.66 -21.70
C LEU A 192 -10.01 -5.09 -22.74
N ASN A 193 -11.21 -5.56 -22.31
CA ASN A 193 -12.26 -6.05 -23.23
C ASN A 193 -13.33 -4.98 -23.56
N ASP A 194 -13.28 -3.79 -22.96
CA ASP A 194 -14.24 -2.70 -23.16
C ASP A 194 -13.67 -1.57 -24.04
N LYS A 195 -12.75 -1.90 -24.96
CA LYS A 195 -12.27 -0.98 -26.01
C LYS A 195 -12.29 -1.65 -27.37
#